data_5c4036be8c97191b9b9121c52b13ae34
#
_entry.id   5c4036be8c97191b9b9121c52b13ae34
#
_cell.length_a   1.000
_cell.length_b   1.000
_cell.length_c   1.000
_cell.angle_alpha   90.00
_cell.angle_beta   90.00
_cell.angle_gamma   90.00
#
_symmetry.space_group_name_H-M   'P 1'
#
loop_
_entity.id
_entity.type
_entity.pdbx_description
1 polymer ?
#
loop_
_entity_poly.entity_id
_entity_poly.type
_entity_poly.pdbx_seq_one_letter_code
_entity_poly.pdbx_strand_id
1 'polypeptide(L)'
;MTKARKNLSTIELSIDKHTINGKITDARLRLHEKIARKITNGGTIAKKGQQEFLTTGGYPGSGKSTILNEAFPNWKKKYVHIDSDAIKDLLAKHDGIDKLGWRAYMYHDEADYVISEIFRLAQEENRNILFDATMKSQKKITALISQYKELGYKVTTAFADLPLEQSMERAIARFFGKSGRFVDPIYIITHGNQNINTFNSLKDLVDAWMQCNTNVPRGSKAYMLDGSL
;
A
#
# COMPACT_ATOMS: atom_id res chain seq x y z
N MET A 1 -21.14 13.09 9.46
CA MET A 1 -20.55 12.67 8.18
C MET A 1 -20.62 13.72 7.08
N THR A 2 -21.74 14.38 6.85
CA THR A 2 -21.92 15.43 5.83
C THR A 2 -20.98 16.63 5.98
N LYS A 3 -20.65 17.03 7.20
CA LYS A 3 -19.74 18.16 7.48
C LYS A 3 -18.28 17.85 7.14
N ALA A 4 -17.85 16.60 7.35
CA ALA A 4 -16.50 16.13 6.99
C ALA A 4 -16.31 16.06 5.46
N ARG A 5 -17.32 15.64 4.70
CA ARG A 5 -17.26 15.61 3.23
C ARG A 5 -17.23 17.00 2.58
N LYS A 6 -17.99 17.97 3.11
CA LYS A 6 -17.93 19.35 2.63
C LYS A 6 -16.53 19.96 2.82
N ASN A 7 -15.82 19.56 3.87
CA ASN A 7 -14.46 20.04 4.11
C ASN A 7 -13.41 19.38 3.20
N LEU A 8 -13.62 18.15 2.70
CA LEU A 8 -12.66 17.51 1.81
C LEU A 8 -12.55 18.20 0.45
N SER A 9 -13.67 18.71 -0.09
CA SER A 9 -13.67 19.43 -1.39
C SER A 9 -12.96 20.78 -1.35
N THR A 10 -12.68 21.31 -0.15
CA THR A 10 -11.96 22.58 0.05
C THR A 10 -10.50 22.39 0.45
N ILE A 11 -10.06 21.14 0.61
CA ILE A 11 -8.66 20.82 0.94
C ILE A 11 -7.83 20.88 -0.33
N GLU A 12 -6.90 21.80 -0.38
CA GLU A 12 -5.91 21.89 -1.45
C GLU A 12 -4.97 20.68 -1.40
N LEU A 13 -4.81 20.00 -2.54
CA LEU A 13 -3.91 18.86 -2.64
C LEU A 13 -2.45 19.31 -2.56
N SER A 14 -1.61 18.52 -1.93
CA SER A 14 -0.18 18.85 -1.80
C SER A 14 0.48 19.00 -3.16
N ILE A 15 0.15 18.16 -4.13
CA ILE A 15 0.72 18.23 -5.48
C ILE A 15 0.41 19.57 -6.15
N ASP A 16 -0.79 20.14 -5.95
CA ASP A 16 -1.17 21.42 -6.55
C ASP A 16 -0.35 22.58 -5.99
N LYS A 17 -0.05 22.56 -4.68
CA LYS A 17 0.82 23.55 -4.03
C LYS A 17 2.25 23.57 -4.57
N HIS A 18 2.73 22.43 -5.04
CA HIS A 18 4.09 22.24 -5.52
C HIS A 18 4.20 22.15 -7.04
N THR A 19 3.12 22.49 -7.74
CA THR A 19 3.07 22.51 -9.22
C THR A 19 2.99 23.94 -9.73
N ILE A 20 3.94 24.33 -10.59
CA ILE A 20 3.99 25.63 -11.26
C ILE A 20 3.94 25.39 -12.77
N ASN A 21 3.00 26.02 -13.48
CA ASN A 21 2.83 25.85 -14.92
C ASN A 21 2.72 24.37 -15.35
N GLY A 22 1.99 23.56 -14.56
CA GLY A 22 1.77 22.13 -14.83
C GLY A 22 2.98 21.22 -14.56
N LYS A 23 4.07 21.76 -13.95
CA LYS A 23 5.27 20.99 -13.60
C LYS A 23 5.53 21.03 -12.10
N ILE A 24 5.85 19.89 -11.52
CA ILE A 24 6.29 19.81 -10.12
C ILE A 24 7.62 20.56 -9.99
N THR A 25 7.77 21.34 -8.93
CA THR A 25 8.99 22.11 -8.68
C THR A 25 10.21 21.21 -8.42
N ASP A 26 11.39 21.64 -8.84
CA ASP A 26 12.63 20.88 -8.66
C ASP A 26 12.93 20.58 -7.18
N ALA A 27 12.59 21.51 -6.28
CA ALA A 27 12.74 21.27 -4.85
C ALA A 27 11.87 20.09 -4.38
N ARG A 28 10.64 19.98 -4.91
CA ARG A 28 9.74 18.89 -4.56
C ARG A 28 10.17 17.57 -5.19
N LEU A 29 10.64 17.58 -6.43
CA LEU A 29 11.21 16.40 -7.09
C LEU A 29 12.43 15.85 -6.32
N ARG A 30 13.32 16.72 -5.83
CA ARG A 30 14.43 16.29 -4.96
C ARG A 30 13.96 15.65 -3.65
N LEU A 31 12.86 16.13 -3.08
CA LEU A 31 12.26 15.49 -1.91
C LEU A 31 11.71 14.10 -2.25
N HIS A 32 11.00 13.98 -3.39
CA HIS A 32 10.49 12.68 -3.86
C HIS A 32 11.63 11.67 -4.04
N GLU A 33 12.70 12.07 -4.72
CA GLU A 33 13.88 11.22 -4.90
C GLU A 33 14.52 10.82 -3.56
N LYS A 34 14.68 11.77 -2.63
CA LYS A 34 15.23 11.49 -1.30
C LYS A 34 14.40 10.46 -0.53
N ILE A 35 13.06 10.60 -0.56
CA ILE A 35 12.15 9.65 0.10
C ILE A 35 12.24 8.29 -0.60
N ALA A 36 12.20 8.28 -1.94
CA ALA A 36 12.28 7.04 -2.72
C ALA A 36 13.57 6.28 -2.45
N ARG A 37 14.73 6.92 -2.50
CA ARG A 37 16.03 6.30 -2.19
C ARG A 37 16.09 5.76 -0.77
N LYS A 38 15.56 6.49 0.22
CA LYS A 38 15.50 6.03 1.61
C LYS A 38 14.71 4.74 1.75
N ILE A 39 13.59 4.62 1.05
CA ILE A 39 12.74 3.42 1.09
C ILE A 39 13.39 2.28 0.32
N THR A 40 13.92 2.55 -0.87
CA THR A 40 14.58 1.56 -1.73
C THR A 40 15.76 0.90 -1.01
N ASN A 41 16.56 1.66 -0.28
CA ASN A 41 17.69 1.15 0.49
C ASN A 41 17.31 0.19 1.64
N GLY A 42 16.01 0.09 1.98
CA GLY A 42 15.52 -0.82 3.04
C GLY A 42 15.48 -2.29 2.65
N GLY A 43 15.46 -2.61 1.34
CA GLY A 43 15.35 -3.99 0.85
C GLY A 43 16.69 -4.61 0.42
N THR A 44 16.71 -5.93 0.27
CA THR A 44 17.88 -6.67 -0.23
C THR A 44 17.99 -6.58 -1.75
N ILE A 45 19.22 -6.47 -2.24
CA ILE A 45 19.55 -6.69 -3.66
C ILE A 45 19.56 -8.19 -3.92
N ALA A 46 18.75 -8.64 -4.86
CA ALA A 46 18.69 -10.04 -5.26
C ALA A 46 19.64 -10.32 -6.44
N LYS A 47 20.03 -11.58 -6.62
CA LYS A 47 20.67 -11.99 -7.86
C LYS A 47 19.67 -11.88 -9.02
N LYS A 48 20.15 -11.50 -10.19
CA LYS A 48 19.31 -11.42 -11.39
C LYS A 48 18.59 -12.75 -11.64
N GLY A 49 17.28 -12.71 -11.84
CA GLY A 49 16.43 -13.90 -11.99
C GLY A 49 16.00 -14.56 -10.68
N GLN A 50 16.37 -13.98 -9.52
CA GLN A 50 15.94 -14.44 -8.19
C GLN A 50 15.17 -13.35 -7.42
N GLN A 51 14.78 -12.29 -8.12
CA GLN A 51 14.01 -11.21 -7.53
C GLN A 51 12.59 -11.68 -7.18
N GLU A 52 12.06 -11.15 -6.09
CA GLU A 52 10.74 -11.45 -5.63
C GLU A 52 9.87 -10.17 -5.63
N PHE A 53 8.64 -10.33 -6.10
CA PHE A 53 7.59 -9.32 -5.99
C PHE A 53 6.46 -9.88 -5.15
N LEU A 54 6.30 -9.34 -3.93
CA LEU A 54 5.21 -9.68 -3.03
C LEU A 54 4.19 -8.55 -3.02
N THR A 55 2.92 -8.85 -3.19
CA THR A 55 1.85 -7.88 -3.02
C THR A 55 0.81 -8.36 -2.02
N THR A 56 0.27 -7.43 -1.24
CA THR A 56 -0.81 -7.72 -0.30
C THR A 56 -2.15 -7.25 -0.84
N GLY A 57 -3.23 -7.85 -0.36
CA GLY A 57 -4.61 -7.44 -0.63
C GLY A 57 -5.46 -7.43 0.63
N GLY A 58 -6.60 -6.76 0.57
CA GLY A 58 -7.56 -6.64 1.66
C GLY A 58 -7.88 -5.20 2.05
N TYR A 59 -8.96 -5.03 2.78
CA TYR A 59 -9.47 -3.72 3.19
C TYR A 59 -8.48 -2.95 4.09
N PRO A 60 -8.65 -1.63 4.23
CA PRO A 60 -8.01 -0.86 5.29
C PRO A 60 -8.35 -1.48 6.66
N GLY A 61 -7.34 -1.78 7.48
CA GLY A 61 -7.57 -2.43 8.78
C GLY A 61 -7.72 -3.95 8.73
N SER A 62 -7.62 -4.59 7.57
CA SER A 62 -7.79 -6.04 7.42
C SER A 62 -6.68 -6.90 8.04
N GLY A 63 -5.58 -6.31 8.54
CA GLY A 63 -4.51 -7.10 9.17
C GLY A 63 -3.43 -7.60 8.20
N LYS A 64 -3.23 -6.95 7.05
CA LYS A 64 -2.14 -7.26 6.10
C LYS A 64 -0.77 -7.38 6.77
N SER A 65 -0.43 -6.44 7.66
CA SER A 65 0.84 -6.49 8.40
C SER A 65 0.95 -7.69 9.35
N THR A 66 -0.15 -8.23 9.85
CA THR A 66 -0.17 -9.46 10.65
C THR A 66 0.25 -10.65 9.80
N ILE A 67 -0.35 -10.80 8.61
CA ILE A 67 0.03 -11.86 7.67
C ILE A 67 1.50 -11.75 7.28
N LEU A 68 1.98 -10.55 6.97
CA LEU A 68 3.39 -10.35 6.62
C LEU A 68 4.33 -10.79 7.75
N ASN A 69 4.01 -10.47 8.99
CA ASN A 69 4.83 -10.87 10.14
C ASN A 69 4.81 -12.37 10.39
N GLU A 70 3.73 -13.06 10.10
CA GLU A 70 3.55 -14.48 10.37
C GLU A 70 4.05 -15.37 9.23
N ALA A 71 3.74 -15.02 7.98
CA ALA A 71 4.02 -15.87 6.82
C ALA A 71 5.32 -15.52 6.08
N PHE A 72 5.84 -14.29 6.25
CA PHE A 72 7.04 -13.84 5.55
C PHE A 72 8.13 -13.39 6.53
N PRO A 73 8.88 -14.32 7.14
CA PRO A 73 9.92 -13.96 8.11
C PRO A 73 10.95 -13.01 7.51
N ASN A 74 11.38 -12.02 8.29
CA ASN A 74 12.34 -10.99 7.87
C ASN A 74 11.90 -10.09 6.70
N TRP A 75 10.62 -10.04 6.35
CA TRP A 75 10.11 -9.26 5.24
C TRP A 75 10.58 -7.79 5.25
N LYS A 76 10.70 -7.18 6.43
CA LYS A 76 11.16 -5.79 6.61
C LYS A 76 12.60 -5.54 6.14
N LYS A 77 13.43 -6.59 6.15
CA LYS A 77 14.82 -6.53 5.67
C LYS A 77 14.94 -7.04 4.25
N LYS A 78 14.07 -7.97 3.86
CA LYS A 78 14.13 -8.64 2.57
C LYS A 78 13.58 -7.79 1.43
N TYR A 79 12.53 -7.02 1.67
CA TYR A 79 11.81 -6.30 0.62
C TYR A 79 11.93 -4.78 0.77
N VAL A 80 12.02 -4.08 -0.35
CA VAL A 80 11.65 -2.67 -0.45
C VAL A 80 10.16 -2.57 -0.19
N HIS A 81 9.77 -2.01 0.95
CA HIS A 81 8.37 -1.93 1.36
C HIS A 81 7.73 -0.65 0.83
N ILE A 82 6.88 -0.80 -0.17
CA ILE A 82 6.10 0.29 -0.77
C ILE A 82 4.74 0.35 -0.10
N ASP A 83 4.61 1.24 0.87
CA ASP A 83 3.37 1.57 1.60
C ASP A 83 2.99 3.01 1.32
N SER A 84 1.92 3.20 0.53
CA SER A 84 1.41 4.53 0.17
C SER A 84 1.10 5.39 1.40
N ASP A 85 0.61 4.79 2.47
CA ASP A 85 0.28 5.53 3.69
C ASP A 85 1.53 6.01 4.44
N ALA A 86 2.58 5.18 4.49
CA ALA A 86 3.86 5.59 5.07
C ALA A 86 4.53 6.71 4.25
N ILE A 87 4.40 6.68 2.93
CA ILE A 87 4.90 7.75 2.04
C ILE A 87 4.17 9.06 2.31
N LYS A 88 2.83 9.03 2.42
CA LYS A 88 2.02 10.21 2.78
C LYS A 88 2.43 10.80 4.12
N ASP A 89 2.68 9.95 5.12
CA ASP A 89 3.14 10.38 6.43
C ASP A 89 4.54 11.05 6.37
N LEU A 90 5.45 10.58 5.52
CA LEU A 90 6.76 11.19 5.30
C LEU A 90 6.65 12.56 4.63
N LEU A 91 5.81 12.70 3.61
CA LEU A 91 5.53 13.96 2.93
C LEU A 91 4.90 14.97 3.88
N ALA A 92 3.86 14.57 4.61
CA ALA A 92 3.18 15.40 5.59
C ALA A 92 4.11 15.85 6.73
N LYS A 93 5.01 14.97 7.17
CA LYS A 93 6.01 15.31 8.18
C LYS A 93 7.01 16.34 7.68
N HIS A 94 7.44 16.23 6.41
CA HIS A 94 8.33 17.24 5.80
C HIS A 94 7.66 18.62 5.79
N ASP A 95 6.37 18.68 5.51
CA ASP A 95 5.60 19.93 5.44
C ASP A 95 5.07 20.41 6.80
N GLY A 96 5.40 19.70 7.91
CA GLY A 96 5.01 20.08 9.27
C GLY A 96 3.52 19.87 9.59
N ILE A 97 2.79 19.06 8.82
CA ILE A 97 1.35 18.80 8.98
C ILE A 97 1.01 17.33 9.25
N ASP A 98 1.98 16.58 9.74
CA ASP A 98 1.86 15.13 10.02
C ASP A 98 0.77 14.77 11.06
N LYS A 99 0.34 15.73 11.88
CA LYS A 99 -0.72 15.55 12.88
C LYS A 99 -2.14 15.72 12.33
N LEU A 100 -2.31 16.22 11.10
CA LEU A 100 -3.61 16.40 10.50
C LEU A 100 -4.21 15.05 10.07
N GLY A 101 -5.45 14.77 10.51
CA GLY A 101 -6.16 13.54 10.13
C GLY A 101 -6.38 13.39 8.62
N TRP A 102 -6.51 14.52 7.91
CA TRP A 102 -6.74 14.60 6.45
C TRP A 102 -5.48 14.45 5.60
N ARG A 103 -4.31 14.32 6.19
CA ARG A 103 -3.03 14.21 5.45
C ARG A 103 -3.04 13.07 4.42
N ALA A 104 -3.72 11.97 4.72
CA ALA A 104 -3.83 10.85 3.80
C ALA A 104 -4.54 11.23 2.48
N TYR A 105 -5.51 12.15 2.53
CA TYR A 105 -6.18 12.70 1.36
C TYR A 105 -5.30 13.72 0.63
N MET A 106 -4.71 14.65 1.36
CA MET A 106 -3.91 15.74 0.79
C MET A 106 -2.71 15.24 -0.05
N TYR A 107 -2.10 14.13 0.36
CA TYR A 107 -0.90 13.57 -0.27
C TYR A 107 -1.17 12.36 -1.15
N HIS A 108 -2.44 12.07 -1.49
CA HIS A 108 -2.76 10.85 -2.23
C HIS A 108 -2.10 10.82 -3.61
N ASP A 109 -2.32 11.87 -4.38
CA ASP A 109 -1.80 11.95 -5.76
C ASP A 109 -0.29 12.14 -5.78
N GLU A 110 0.25 12.89 -4.83
CA GLU A 110 1.70 13.09 -4.72
C GLU A 110 2.45 11.81 -4.34
N ALA A 111 1.85 10.98 -3.49
CA ALA A 111 2.45 9.69 -3.12
C ALA A 111 2.65 8.77 -4.33
N ASP A 112 1.79 8.86 -5.35
CA ASP A 112 1.91 8.04 -6.57
C ASP A 112 3.19 8.37 -7.37
N TYR A 113 3.67 9.63 -7.35
CA TYR A 113 4.96 10.00 -7.96
C TYR A 113 6.13 9.34 -7.21
N VAL A 114 6.10 9.39 -5.87
CA VAL A 114 7.14 8.75 -5.05
C VAL A 114 7.12 7.23 -5.22
N ILE A 115 5.94 6.61 -5.27
CA ILE A 115 5.77 5.17 -5.51
C ILE A 115 6.38 4.78 -6.86
N SER A 116 6.10 5.54 -7.91
CA SER A 116 6.65 5.29 -9.25
C SER A 116 8.18 5.35 -9.25
N GLU A 117 8.76 6.31 -8.54
CA GLU A 117 10.21 6.43 -8.40
C GLU A 117 10.81 5.28 -7.58
N ILE A 118 10.15 4.81 -6.51
CA ILE A 118 10.59 3.62 -5.75
C ILE A 118 10.59 2.39 -6.64
N PHE A 119 9.55 2.17 -7.43
CA PHE A 119 9.47 1.05 -8.36
C PHE A 119 10.61 1.09 -9.37
N ARG A 120 10.88 2.25 -9.95
CA ARG A 120 11.99 2.44 -10.90
C ARG A 120 13.34 2.09 -10.27
N LEU A 121 13.66 2.68 -9.12
CA LEU A 121 14.91 2.44 -8.41
C LEU A 121 15.06 0.99 -7.97
N ALA A 122 14.02 0.38 -7.41
CA ALA A 122 14.05 -1.00 -6.95
C ALA A 122 14.27 -1.98 -8.11
N GLN A 123 13.68 -1.71 -9.28
CA GLN A 123 13.89 -2.49 -10.49
C GLN A 123 15.33 -2.35 -11.02
N GLU A 124 15.85 -1.13 -11.15
CA GLU A 124 17.21 -0.85 -11.62
C GLU A 124 18.28 -1.53 -10.73
N GLU A 125 18.03 -1.56 -9.42
CA GLU A 125 18.92 -2.15 -8.43
C GLU A 125 18.66 -3.66 -8.17
N ASN A 126 17.77 -4.31 -8.92
CA ASN A 126 17.39 -5.72 -8.75
C ASN A 126 16.94 -6.05 -7.31
N ARG A 127 16.13 -5.22 -6.70
CA ARG A 127 15.67 -5.43 -5.32
C ARG A 127 14.39 -6.26 -5.25
N ASN A 128 14.24 -6.99 -4.15
CA ASN A 128 12.95 -7.57 -3.81
C ASN A 128 11.96 -6.48 -3.41
N ILE A 129 10.71 -6.59 -3.86
CA ILE A 129 9.68 -5.57 -3.69
C ILE A 129 8.48 -6.15 -2.94
N LEU A 130 8.02 -5.44 -1.92
CA LEU A 130 6.72 -5.63 -1.28
C LEU A 130 5.84 -4.41 -1.57
N PHE A 131 4.76 -4.61 -2.30
CA PHE A 131 3.76 -3.58 -2.54
C PHE A 131 2.54 -3.81 -1.66
N ASP A 132 2.38 -2.99 -0.62
CA ASP A 132 1.22 -3.03 0.28
C ASP A 132 0.02 -2.35 -0.37
N ALA A 133 -0.82 -3.15 -1.01
CA ALA A 133 -1.99 -2.70 -1.75
C ALA A 133 -3.30 -3.15 -1.09
N THR A 134 -4.41 -2.57 -1.52
CA THR A 134 -5.76 -3.03 -1.15
C THR A 134 -6.38 -3.93 -2.22
N MET A 135 -5.79 -4.01 -3.41
CA MET A 135 -6.32 -4.73 -4.58
C MET A 135 -7.70 -4.24 -5.05
N LYS A 136 -8.00 -2.96 -4.85
CA LYS A 136 -9.29 -2.37 -5.28
C LYS A 136 -9.44 -2.24 -6.79
N SER A 137 -8.35 -2.14 -7.53
CA SER A 137 -8.34 -1.97 -8.99
C SER A 137 -7.70 -3.19 -9.64
N GLN A 138 -8.53 -4.10 -10.14
CA GLN A 138 -8.07 -5.28 -10.86
C GLN A 138 -7.16 -4.90 -12.03
N LYS A 139 -7.56 -3.93 -12.87
CA LYS A 139 -6.78 -3.48 -14.03
C LYS A 139 -5.36 -3.05 -13.63
N LYS A 140 -5.22 -2.20 -12.58
CA LYS A 140 -3.92 -1.69 -12.16
C LYS A 140 -3.02 -2.81 -11.60
N ILE A 141 -3.55 -3.67 -10.73
CA ILE A 141 -2.74 -4.70 -10.09
C ILE A 141 -2.37 -5.82 -11.06
N THR A 142 -3.27 -6.22 -11.97
CA THR A 142 -2.98 -7.20 -13.02
C THR A 142 -1.85 -6.70 -13.92
N ALA A 143 -1.93 -5.45 -14.40
CA ALA A 143 -0.87 -4.86 -15.23
C ALA A 143 0.48 -4.85 -14.52
N LEU A 144 0.50 -4.49 -13.22
CA LEU A 144 1.71 -4.47 -12.42
C LEU A 144 2.31 -5.89 -12.25
N ILE A 145 1.48 -6.89 -11.95
CA ILE A 145 1.90 -8.29 -11.82
C ILE A 145 2.48 -8.80 -13.15
N SER A 146 1.79 -8.56 -14.28
CA SER A 146 2.28 -8.97 -15.60
C SER A 146 3.64 -8.34 -15.90
N GLN A 147 3.81 -7.04 -15.65
CA GLN A 147 5.09 -6.35 -15.82
C GLN A 147 6.21 -7.00 -15.02
N TYR A 148 6.00 -7.31 -13.74
CA TYR A 148 7.04 -7.92 -12.90
C TYR A 148 7.33 -9.37 -13.28
N LYS A 149 6.35 -10.13 -13.76
CA LYS A 149 6.58 -11.46 -14.34
C LYS A 149 7.42 -11.40 -15.60
N GLU A 150 7.14 -10.46 -16.52
CA GLU A 150 7.95 -10.24 -17.74
C GLU A 150 9.39 -9.84 -17.39
N LEU A 151 9.61 -9.14 -16.29
CA LEU A 151 10.95 -8.81 -15.76
C LEU A 151 11.62 -9.98 -15.04
N GLY A 152 10.98 -11.15 -14.94
CA GLY A 152 11.53 -12.36 -14.33
C GLY A 152 11.47 -12.41 -12.81
N TYR A 153 10.62 -11.60 -12.18
CA TYR A 153 10.37 -11.69 -10.74
C TYR A 153 9.49 -12.91 -10.42
N LYS A 154 9.80 -13.59 -9.31
CA LYS A 154 8.85 -14.52 -8.69
C LYS A 154 7.76 -13.71 -7.99
N VAL A 155 6.52 -13.81 -8.46
CA VAL A 155 5.39 -13.01 -7.98
C VAL A 155 4.56 -13.81 -6.99
N THR A 156 4.36 -13.25 -5.79
CA THR A 156 3.52 -13.83 -4.74
C THR A 156 2.45 -12.82 -4.31
N THR A 157 1.25 -13.29 -4.01
CA THR A 157 0.19 -12.44 -3.47
C THR A 157 -0.36 -13.00 -2.17
N ALA A 158 -0.61 -12.12 -1.17
CA ALA A 158 -1.15 -12.47 0.13
C ALA A 158 -2.40 -11.64 0.43
N PHE A 159 -3.52 -12.28 0.71
CA PHE A 159 -4.80 -11.62 0.96
C PHE A 159 -5.23 -11.74 2.42
N ALA A 160 -5.47 -10.59 3.04
CA ALA A 160 -6.03 -10.49 4.38
C ALA A 160 -7.56 -10.49 4.31
N ASP A 161 -8.15 -11.63 4.53
CA ASP A 161 -9.60 -11.80 4.51
C ASP A 161 -10.21 -11.39 5.85
N LEU A 162 -11.02 -10.35 5.80
CA LEU A 162 -11.73 -9.76 6.93
C LEU A 162 -13.11 -9.31 6.46
N PRO A 163 -14.19 -9.63 7.18
CA PRO A 163 -15.52 -9.10 6.88
C PRO A 163 -15.53 -7.57 6.81
N LEU A 164 -16.33 -7.02 5.91
CA LEU A 164 -16.40 -5.57 5.64
C LEU A 164 -16.71 -4.76 6.90
N GLU A 165 -17.67 -5.22 7.71
CA GLU A 165 -18.11 -4.58 8.95
C GLU A 165 -16.94 -4.47 9.94
N GLN A 166 -16.18 -5.55 10.11
CA GLN A 166 -15.01 -5.62 10.97
C GLN A 166 -13.90 -4.68 10.48
N SER A 167 -13.72 -4.58 9.17
CA SER A 167 -12.79 -3.64 8.56
C SER A 167 -13.16 -2.18 8.88
N MET A 168 -14.44 -1.85 8.77
CA MET A 168 -14.97 -0.52 9.10
C MET A 168 -14.75 -0.19 10.58
N GLU A 169 -15.08 -1.10 11.49
CA GLU A 169 -14.88 -0.94 12.93
C GLU A 169 -13.41 -0.68 13.25
N ARG A 170 -12.50 -1.48 12.68
CA ARG A 170 -11.05 -1.32 12.87
C ARG A 170 -10.53 0.00 12.28
N ALA A 171 -11.03 0.42 11.12
CA ALA A 171 -10.66 1.70 10.51
C ALA A 171 -11.12 2.90 11.38
N ILE A 172 -12.34 2.85 11.91
CA ILE A 172 -12.88 3.85 12.83
C ILE A 172 -12.06 3.89 14.13
N ALA A 173 -11.80 2.73 14.72
CA ALA A 173 -10.99 2.64 15.96
C ALA A 173 -9.57 3.20 15.75
N ARG A 174 -8.96 3.01 14.57
CA ARG A 174 -7.65 3.58 14.23
C ARG A 174 -7.70 5.11 14.13
N PHE A 175 -8.78 5.69 13.63
CA PHE A 175 -8.92 7.14 13.54
C PHE A 175 -8.98 7.79 14.94
N PHE A 176 -9.75 7.21 15.86
CA PHE A 176 -9.81 7.69 17.24
C PHE A 176 -8.60 7.27 18.10
N GLY A 177 -7.77 6.37 17.61
CA GLY A 177 -6.57 5.90 18.28
C GLY A 177 -5.34 6.75 17.98
N LYS A 178 -4.16 6.22 18.36
CA LYS A 178 -2.87 6.93 18.23
C LYS A 178 -2.50 7.34 16.80
N SER A 179 -3.00 6.65 15.76
CA SER A 179 -2.62 6.95 14.39
C SER A 179 -3.35 8.19 13.84
N GLY A 180 -4.55 8.51 14.34
CA GLY A 180 -5.38 9.62 13.85
C GLY A 180 -5.69 9.58 12.34
N ARG A 181 -5.43 8.43 11.68
CA ARG A 181 -5.56 8.32 10.23
C ARG A 181 -7.03 8.13 9.86
N PHE A 182 -7.55 9.08 9.09
CA PHE A 182 -8.90 8.98 8.55
C PHE A 182 -8.93 8.08 7.32
N VAL A 183 -9.84 7.12 7.34
CA VAL A 183 -10.27 6.35 6.17
C VAL A 183 -11.77 6.54 6.05
N ASP A 184 -12.26 7.05 4.91
CA ASP A 184 -13.69 7.25 4.70
C ASP A 184 -14.40 5.89 4.73
N PRO A 185 -15.33 5.63 5.69
CA PRO A 185 -16.09 4.39 5.73
C PRO A 185 -16.87 4.11 4.44
N ILE A 186 -17.31 5.17 3.74
CA ILE A 186 -18.01 5.02 2.46
C ILE A 186 -17.07 4.47 1.39
N TYR A 187 -15.78 4.83 1.43
CA TYR A 187 -14.78 4.23 0.56
C TYR A 187 -14.74 2.69 0.72
N ILE A 188 -14.81 2.20 1.98
CA ILE A 188 -14.81 0.76 2.25
C ILE A 188 -16.09 0.11 1.71
N ILE A 189 -17.25 0.74 1.92
CA ILE A 189 -18.56 0.22 1.46
C ILE A 189 -18.65 0.22 -0.07
N THR A 190 -18.27 1.32 -0.74
CA THR A 190 -18.40 1.45 -2.20
C THR A 190 -17.50 0.51 -2.98
N HIS A 191 -16.38 0.10 -2.40
CA HIS A 191 -15.50 -0.89 -3.05
C HIS A 191 -15.94 -2.34 -2.80
N GLY A 192 -16.84 -2.58 -1.82
CA GLY A 192 -17.48 -3.87 -1.59
C GLY A 192 -16.52 -5.06 -1.75
N ASN A 193 -16.92 -6.06 -2.50
CA ASN A 193 -16.11 -7.27 -2.75
C ASN A 193 -15.04 -7.12 -3.83
N GLN A 194 -14.75 -5.90 -4.33
CA GLN A 194 -13.77 -5.72 -5.41
C GLN A 194 -12.39 -6.27 -5.05
N ASN A 195 -11.97 -6.13 -3.79
CA ASN A 195 -10.66 -6.57 -3.33
C ASN A 195 -10.51 -8.11 -3.42
N ILE A 196 -11.49 -8.85 -2.92
CA ILE A 196 -11.49 -10.33 -2.97
C ILE A 196 -11.69 -10.84 -4.40
N ASN A 197 -12.55 -10.19 -5.19
CA ASN A 197 -12.73 -10.55 -6.60
C ASN A 197 -11.45 -10.34 -7.40
N THR A 198 -10.75 -9.22 -7.16
CA THR A 198 -9.43 -8.97 -7.75
C THR A 198 -8.45 -10.04 -7.34
N PHE A 199 -8.32 -10.33 -6.03
CA PHE A 199 -7.42 -11.37 -5.55
C PHE A 199 -7.69 -12.72 -6.22
N ASN A 200 -8.95 -13.15 -6.30
CA ASN A 200 -9.32 -14.41 -6.95
C ASN A 200 -8.92 -14.45 -8.43
N SER A 201 -9.06 -13.33 -9.15
CA SER A 201 -8.64 -13.25 -10.56
C SER A 201 -7.12 -13.29 -10.77
N LEU A 202 -6.31 -13.11 -9.72
CA LEU A 202 -4.86 -13.13 -9.79
C LEU A 202 -4.26 -14.52 -9.52
N LYS A 203 -5.01 -15.45 -8.95
CA LYS A 203 -4.49 -16.75 -8.51
C LYS A 203 -3.77 -17.52 -9.62
N ASP A 204 -4.29 -17.48 -10.85
CA ASP A 204 -3.70 -18.15 -12.01
C ASP A 204 -2.58 -17.35 -12.69
N LEU A 205 -2.36 -16.09 -12.29
CA LEU A 205 -1.37 -15.20 -12.87
C LEU A 205 -0.06 -15.14 -12.06
N VAL A 206 -0.12 -15.50 -10.79
CA VAL A 206 1.02 -15.41 -9.86
C VAL A 206 1.71 -16.77 -9.67
N ASP A 207 2.94 -16.75 -9.19
CA ASP A 207 3.69 -17.99 -8.94
C ASP A 207 3.28 -18.65 -7.61
N ALA A 208 2.78 -17.85 -6.67
CA ALA A 208 2.23 -18.34 -5.41
C ALA A 208 1.22 -17.35 -4.82
N TRP A 209 0.29 -17.85 -4.04
CA TRP A 209 -0.70 -17.03 -3.36
C TRP A 209 -1.13 -17.63 -2.03
N MET A 210 -1.66 -16.79 -1.14
CA MET A 210 -2.28 -17.20 0.11
C MET A 210 -3.45 -16.30 0.49
N GLN A 211 -4.47 -16.88 1.10
CA GLN A 211 -5.61 -16.19 1.69
C GLN A 211 -5.68 -16.53 3.18
N CYS A 212 -5.65 -15.53 4.04
CA CYS A 212 -5.66 -15.73 5.49
C CYS A 212 -6.88 -15.07 6.13
N ASN A 213 -7.55 -15.80 7.01
CA ASN A 213 -8.55 -15.22 7.89
C ASN A 213 -7.86 -14.38 8.97
N THR A 214 -8.21 -13.11 8.99
CA THR A 214 -7.70 -12.12 9.96
C THR A 214 -8.78 -11.67 10.94
N ASN A 215 -9.98 -12.27 10.86
CA ASN A 215 -11.06 -12.06 11.83
C ASN A 215 -10.84 -12.91 13.09
N VAL A 216 -9.76 -12.60 13.79
CA VAL A 216 -9.33 -13.29 15.00
C VAL A 216 -9.20 -12.28 16.15
N PRO A 217 -9.30 -12.71 17.41
CA PRO A 217 -9.10 -11.84 18.56
C PRO A 217 -7.74 -11.13 18.51
N ARG A 218 -7.68 -9.92 19.06
CA ARG A 218 -6.44 -9.14 19.08
C ARG A 218 -5.32 -9.92 19.79
N GLY A 219 -4.17 -10.07 19.12
CA GLY A 219 -3.02 -10.82 19.61
C GLY A 219 -3.02 -12.30 19.21
N SER A 220 -4.10 -12.80 18.60
CA SER A 220 -4.13 -14.14 18.01
C SER A 220 -3.50 -14.11 16.62
N LYS A 221 -2.98 -15.26 16.19
CA LYS A 221 -2.44 -15.45 14.84
C LYS A 221 -3.55 -15.53 13.80
N ALA A 222 -3.33 -14.92 12.66
CA ALA A 222 -4.13 -15.20 11.46
C ALA A 222 -3.92 -16.68 11.06
N TYR A 223 -4.92 -17.28 10.43
CA TYR A 223 -4.76 -18.64 9.91
C TYR A 223 -5.04 -18.68 8.41
N MET A 224 -4.28 -19.51 7.72
CA MET A 224 -4.43 -19.69 6.29
C MET A 224 -5.76 -20.40 6.01
N LEU A 225 -6.58 -19.82 5.12
CA LEU A 225 -7.80 -20.39 4.59
C LEU A 225 -7.52 -21.26 3.37
N ASP A 226 -6.66 -20.75 2.49
CA ASP A 226 -6.34 -21.37 1.20
C ASP A 226 -4.99 -20.82 0.67
N GLY A 227 -4.28 -21.58 -0.16
CA GLY A 227 -3.00 -21.12 -0.69
C GLY A 227 -2.25 -22.15 -1.51
N SER A 228 -1.27 -21.65 -2.28
CA SER A 228 -0.31 -22.41 -3.07
C SER A 228 1.15 -22.20 -2.61
N LEU A 229 1.35 -21.60 -1.43
CA LEU A 229 2.67 -21.38 -0.81
C LEU A 229 3.29 -22.67 -0.31
#